data_af6c09ef545d7240bcde62a12ee39067
#
_entry.id   af6c09ef545d7240bcde62a12ee39067
#
_cell.length_a   1.000
_cell.length_b   1.000
_cell.length_c   1.000
_cell.angle_alpha   90.00
_cell.angle_beta   90.00
_cell.angle_gamma   90.00
#
_symmetry.space_group_name_H-M   'P 1'
#
loop_
_entity.id
_entity.type
_entity.pdbx_description
1 polymer ?
#
loop_
_entity_poly.entity_id
_entity_poly.type
_entity_poly.pdbx_seq_one_letter_code
_entity_poly.pdbx_strand_id
1 'polypeptide(L)'
;MSISEDANWPRASAWLKPDDGTKPDIAVFGVPANSTSISPTGADKTPAAIRAALSRYSLQSGNGSLESLTARDFGDITNPDQHEDATTALATRLTSEARLTIALGGDNSITFAVARHLQGGLITFDAHHDIRAGVSNGSPVRRLIDEAGLDPKRIVQLGINDFSNSPEYSRQAKDLGITVITREELARRSPEDVIAQALEVAGPNTHVDFDVDVCDRSFVPACPASAPGGISAFELRTFANLITRSANIRSMDITEIDATKDSADQRTVRLGALLILEAAKGLLV
;
A
#
# COMPACT_ATOMS: atom_id res chain seq x y z
N MET A 1 -17.97 -1.04 21.86
CA MET A 1 -17.29 -0.88 23.18
C MET A 1 -16.47 0.39 23.10
N SER A 2 -16.67 1.34 24.03
CA SER A 2 -15.81 2.51 24.14
C SER A 2 -14.39 2.04 24.50
N ILE A 3 -13.39 2.61 23.81
CA ILE A 3 -11.98 2.39 24.17
C ILE A 3 -11.77 3.21 25.45
N SER A 4 -11.25 2.57 26.51
CA SER A 4 -10.95 3.27 27.77
C SER A 4 -9.88 4.34 27.52
N GLU A 5 -10.11 5.54 28.07
CA GLU A 5 -9.09 6.59 28.09
C GLU A 5 -8.05 6.27 29.17
N ASP A 6 -6.79 6.23 28.76
CA ASP A 6 -5.63 6.06 29.64
C ASP A 6 -4.57 7.06 29.22
N ALA A 7 -4.24 8.01 30.09
CA ALA A 7 -3.25 9.05 29.82
C ALA A 7 -1.84 8.50 29.54
N ASN A 8 -1.52 7.31 30.05
CA ASN A 8 -0.25 6.62 29.79
C ASN A 8 -0.28 5.75 28.53
N TRP A 9 -1.39 5.73 27.83
CA TRP A 9 -1.57 4.97 26.59
C TRP A 9 -2.12 5.83 25.45
N PRO A 10 -1.33 6.79 24.93
CA PRO A 10 -1.78 7.61 23.80
C PRO A 10 -2.04 6.71 22.59
N ARG A 11 -3.15 7.01 21.88
CA ARG A 11 -3.56 6.23 20.72
C ARG A 11 -2.96 6.79 19.44
N ALA A 12 -2.61 5.89 18.52
CA ALA A 12 -2.03 6.28 17.22
C ALA A 12 -2.97 7.17 16.40
N SER A 13 -4.29 7.10 16.60
CA SER A 13 -5.24 8.02 15.97
C SER A 13 -5.05 9.48 16.37
N ALA A 14 -4.53 9.76 17.56
CA ALA A 14 -4.24 11.14 18.01
C ALA A 14 -2.91 11.68 17.43
N TRP A 15 -2.03 10.80 16.94
CA TRP A 15 -0.78 11.15 16.29
C TRP A 15 -0.98 11.59 14.83
N LEU A 16 -1.89 10.94 14.11
CA LEU A 16 -2.27 11.32 12.77
C LEU A 16 -3.21 12.54 12.86
N LYS A 17 -2.63 13.73 12.81
CA LYS A 17 -3.37 14.99 12.95
C LYS A 17 -3.83 15.51 11.59
N PRO A 18 -4.94 16.28 11.55
CA PRO A 18 -5.30 17.02 10.33
C PRO A 18 -4.16 17.92 9.85
N ASP A 19 -4.13 18.17 8.53
CA ASP A 19 -3.19 19.12 7.93
C ASP A 19 -3.32 20.50 8.59
N ASP A 20 -2.19 21.05 9.01
CA ASP A 20 -2.07 22.38 9.64
C ASP A 20 -1.15 23.32 8.83
N GLY A 21 -0.83 22.94 7.59
CA GLY A 21 0.05 23.69 6.69
C GLY A 21 1.54 23.50 6.96
N THR A 22 1.92 22.64 7.93
CA THR A 22 3.33 22.32 8.19
C THR A 22 3.75 21.07 7.40
N LYS A 23 5.01 21.04 6.96
CA LYS A 23 5.56 19.88 6.26
C LYS A 23 5.73 18.71 7.25
N PRO A 24 5.07 17.56 7.02
CA PRO A 24 5.20 16.41 7.90
C PRO A 24 6.35 15.48 7.47
N ASP A 25 6.74 14.56 8.37
CA ASP A 25 7.53 13.39 7.96
C ASP A 25 6.67 12.42 7.13
N ILE A 26 5.41 12.26 7.53
CA ILE A 26 4.47 11.34 6.88
C ILE A 26 3.19 12.11 6.51
N ALA A 27 2.87 12.11 5.23
CA ALA A 27 1.61 12.61 4.71
C ALA A 27 0.66 11.43 4.41
N VAL A 28 -0.56 11.46 4.93
CA VAL A 28 -1.58 10.44 4.69
C VAL A 28 -2.79 11.08 4.01
N PHE A 29 -3.33 10.44 2.98
CA PHE A 29 -4.58 10.87 2.35
C PHE A 29 -5.38 9.66 1.87
N GLY A 30 -6.69 9.83 1.69
CA GLY A 30 -7.57 8.76 1.23
C GLY A 30 -7.94 8.91 -0.25
N VAL A 31 -8.04 7.77 -0.93
CA VAL A 31 -8.49 7.66 -2.32
C VAL A 31 -9.59 6.61 -2.41
N PRO A 32 -10.85 6.97 -2.02
CA PRO A 32 -11.97 6.05 -1.93
C PRO A 32 -12.54 5.65 -3.30
N ALA A 33 -11.71 5.02 -4.16
CA ALA A 33 -12.09 4.51 -5.47
C ALA A 33 -12.62 3.08 -5.38
N ASN A 34 -13.61 2.74 -6.19
CA ASN A 34 -14.15 1.38 -6.29
C ASN A 34 -14.94 1.10 -7.56
N SER A 35 -15.11 2.07 -8.45
CA SER A 35 -16.05 1.94 -9.58
C SER A 35 -15.49 1.08 -10.71
N THR A 36 -14.17 0.92 -10.77
CA THR A 36 -13.49 0.11 -11.80
C THR A 36 -13.09 -1.28 -11.30
N SER A 37 -13.50 -1.65 -10.09
CA SER A 37 -13.27 -2.97 -9.53
C SER A 37 -13.90 -4.07 -10.36
N ILE A 38 -13.14 -5.13 -10.63
CA ILE A 38 -13.60 -6.33 -11.35
C ILE A 38 -14.68 -7.06 -10.55
N SER A 39 -14.53 -7.07 -9.23
CA SER A 39 -15.52 -7.65 -8.31
C SER A 39 -16.22 -6.54 -7.53
N PRO A 40 -17.54 -6.65 -7.25
CA PRO A 40 -18.24 -5.67 -6.42
C PRO A 40 -17.58 -5.55 -5.04
N THR A 41 -17.24 -4.32 -4.64
CA THR A 41 -16.53 -4.02 -3.41
C THR A 41 -17.06 -2.74 -2.75
N GLY A 42 -16.94 -2.67 -1.42
CA GLY A 42 -17.13 -1.47 -0.61
C GLY A 42 -15.79 -0.83 -0.22
N ALA A 43 -14.76 -0.97 -1.05
CA ALA A 43 -13.42 -0.47 -0.76
C ALA A 43 -13.36 1.06 -0.59
N ASP A 44 -14.34 1.80 -1.12
CA ASP A 44 -14.50 3.24 -0.90
C ASP A 44 -14.70 3.63 0.59
N LYS A 45 -15.06 2.69 1.45
CA LYS A 45 -15.19 2.93 2.90
C LYS A 45 -13.88 2.70 3.67
N THR A 46 -12.87 2.16 3.02
CA THR A 46 -11.64 1.70 3.68
C THR A 46 -10.78 2.83 4.22
N PRO A 47 -10.59 3.99 3.56
CA PRO A 47 -9.78 5.07 4.12
C PRO A 47 -10.26 5.50 5.52
N ALA A 48 -11.56 5.70 5.69
CA ALA A 48 -12.15 6.06 6.98
C ALA A 48 -12.00 4.95 8.02
N ALA A 49 -12.18 3.68 7.61
CA ALA A 49 -12.07 2.53 8.50
C ALA A 49 -10.63 2.34 9.02
N ILE A 50 -9.60 2.49 8.16
CA ILE A 50 -8.19 2.41 8.55
C ILE A 50 -7.84 3.51 9.57
N ARG A 51 -8.26 4.75 9.33
CA ARG A 51 -8.06 5.86 10.29
C ARG A 51 -8.68 5.56 11.64
N ALA A 52 -9.91 5.06 11.66
CA ALA A 52 -10.57 4.65 12.89
C ALA A 52 -9.83 3.52 13.62
N ALA A 53 -9.26 2.56 12.88
CA ALA A 53 -8.53 1.43 13.44
C ALA A 53 -7.21 1.83 14.12
N LEU A 54 -6.60 2.97 13.76
CA LEU A 54 -5.43 3.51 14.48
C LEU A 54 -5.71 3.74 15.98
N SER A 55 -6.96 3.95 16.37
CA SER A 55 -7.34 4.06 17.79
C SER A 55 -7.09 2.79 18.60
N ARG A 56 -6.85 1.65 17.96
CA ARG A 56 -6.55 0.36 18.61
C ARG A 56 -5.09 0.22 19.03
N TYR A 57 -4.21 1.07 18.52
CA TYR A 57 -2.76 0.93 18.65
C TYR A 57 -2.14 2.09 19.42
N SER A 58 -0.97 1.83 20.02
CA SER A 58 -0.09 2.84 20.59
C SER A 58 1.01 3.21 19.58
N LEU A 59 1.84 4.18 19.96
CA LEU A 59 2.98 4.64 19.15
C LEU A 59 4.30 3.95 19.51
N GLN A 60 4.30 3.06 20.50
CA GLN A 60 5.50 2.40 20.97
C GLN A 60 5.86 1.22 20.07
N SER A 61 7.11 1.20 19.61
CA SER A 61 7.70 0.10 18.84
C SER A 61 9.01 -0.38 19.44
N GLY A 62 9.56 -1.47 18.93
CA GLY A 62 10.90 -1.96 19.31
C GLY A 62 12.04 -0.99 18.96
N ASN A 63 11.81 -0.09 17.97
CA ASN A 63 12.79 0.92 17.54
C ASN A 63 12.61 2.27 18.28
N GLY A 64 11.65 2.38 19.18
CA GLY A 64 11.30 3.60 19.87
C GLY A 64 9.87 4.06 19.62
N SER A 65 9.53 5.26 20.11
CA SER A 65 8.21 5.87 19.94
C SER A 65 8.12 6.62 18.61
N LEU A 66 7.00 6.46 17.92
CA LEU A 66 6.68 7.24 16.70
C LEU A 66 6.35 8.72 17.00
N GLU A 67 6.26 9.12 18.26
CA GLU A 67 6.00 10.52 18.65
C GLU A 67 7.07 11.50 18.16
N SER A 68 8.28 11.00 17.84
CA SER A 68 9.36 11.80 17.24
C SER A 68 9.11 12.16 15.76
N LEU A 69 8.16 11.50 15.11
CA LEU A 69 7.76 11.77 13.73
C LEU A 69 6.46 12.56 13.69
N THR A 70 6.37 13.48 12.74
CA THR A 70 5.15 14.22 12.46
C THR A 70 4.33 13.54 11.37
N ALA A 71 3.03 13.29 11.63
CA ALA A 71 2.10 12.73 10.65
C ALA A 71 0.91 13.68 10.44
N ARG A 72 0.53 13.90 9.18
CA ARG A 72 -0.61 14.74 8.80
C ARG A 72 -1.55 13.99 7.88
N ASP A 73 -2.84 14.18 8.13
CA ASP A 73 -3.96 13.66 7.34
C ASP A 73 -4.51 14.77 6.44
N PHE A 74 -4.45 14.57 5.14
CA PHE A 74 -4.91 15.51 4.13
C PHE A 74 -6.35 15.23 3.66
N GLY A 75 -7.07 14.35 4.37
CA GLY A 75 -8.45 13.98 4.04
C GLY A 75 -8.54 13.06 2.83
N ASP A 76 -9.74 12.96 2.27
CA ASP A 76 -10.03 12.10 1.12
C ASP A 76 -10.22 12.90 -0.17
N ILE A 77 -9.75 12.33 -1.28
CA ILE A 77 -10.06 12.83 -2.63
C ILE A 77 -11.57 12.67 -2.88
N THR A 78 -12.19 13.72 -3.36
CA THR A 78 -13.62 13.70 -3.73
C THR A 78 -13.78 13.07 -5.11
N ASN A 79 -14.59 12.02 -5.22
CA ASN A 79 -14.89 11.30 -6.46
C ASN A 79 -13.62 10.87 -7.25
N PRO A 80 -12.71 10.10 -6.64
CA PRO A 80 -11.43 9.76 -7.25
C PRO A 80 -11.57 8.98 -8.56
N ASP A 81 -12.60 8.14 -8.70
CA ASP A 81 -12.90 7.40 -9.93
C ASP A 81 -13.15 8.29 -11.16
N GLN A 82 -13.55 9.54 -10.94
CA GLN A 82 -13.81 10.53 -12.01
C GLN A 82 -12.69 11.57 -12.10
N HIS A 83 -11.83 11.65 -11.09
CA HIS A 83 -10.82 12.70 -10.92
C HIS A 83 -9.45 12.15 -10.59
N GLU A 84 -8.94 11.20 -11.39
CA GLU A 84 -7.57 10.66 -11.22
C GLU A 84 -6.50 11.77 -11.18
N ASP A 85 -6.70 12.85 -11.96
CA ASP A 85 -5.77 13.98 -11.96
C ASP A 85 -5.70 14.71 -10.63
N ALA A 86 -6.80 14.79 -9.88
CA ALA A 86 -6.80 15.38 -8.55
C ALA A 86 -5.98 14.53 -7.56
N THR A 87 -6.11 13.20 -7.66
CA THR A 87 -5.29 12.26 -6.88
C THR A 87 -3.80 12.45 -7.21
N THR A 88 -3.46 12.49 -8.49
CA THR A 88 -2.07 12.70 -8.94
C THR A 88 -1.51 14.04 -8.48
N ALA A 89 -2.30 15.12 -8.58
CA ALA A 89 -1.85 16.45 -8.15
C ALA A 89 -1.56 16.50 -6.64
N LEU A 90 -2.44 15.91 -5.82
CA LEU A 90 -2.22 15.82 -4.38
C LEU A 90 -1.00 14.94 -4.06
N ALA A 91 -0.90 13.74 -4.64
CA ALA A 91 0.24 12.85 -4.45
C ALA A 91 1.57 13.51 -4.83
N THR A 92 1.62 14.24 -5.96
CA THR A 92 2.79 15.00 -6.41
C THR A 92 3.22 16.03 -5.36
N ARG A 93 2.27 16.84 -4.87
CA ARG A 93 2.54 17.85 -3.85
C ARG A 93 3.09 17.21 -2.58
N LEU A 94 2.37 16.21 -2.04
CA LEU A 94 2.73 15.59 -0.77
C LEU A 94 4.09 14.86 -0.84
N THR A 95 4.39 14.20 -1.95
CA THR A 95 5.69 13.53 -2.15
C THR A 95 6.86 14.55 -2.19
N SER A 96 6.60 15.80 -2.60
CA SER A 96 7.61 16.86 -2.55
C SER A 96 7.78 17.48 -1.15
N GLU A 97 6.79 17.35 -0.29
CA GLU A 97 6.73 18.00 1.04
C GLU A 97 7.08 17.03 2.19
N ALA A 98 6.75 15.75 2.08
CA ALA A 98 6.96 14.74 3.11
C ALA A 98 8.14 13.80 2.80
N ARG A 99 8.63 13.11 3.82
CA ARG A 99 9.60 12.00 3.65
C ARG A 99 8.92 10.77 3.04
N LEU A 100 7.68 10.50 3.45
CA LEU A 100 6.85 9.40 2.94
C LEU A 100 5.41 9.87 2.77
N THR A 101 4.84 9.59 1.61
CA THR A 101 3.41 9.81 1.34
C THR A 101 2.68 8.46 1.33
N ILE A 102 1.55 8.37 2.03
CA ILE A 102 0.74 7.14 2.15
C ILE A 102 -0.67 7.42 1.64
N ALA A 103 -1.08 6.74 0.57
CA ALA A 103 -2.45 6.75 0.10
C ALA A 103 -3.23 5.58 0.71
N LEU A 104 -4.39 5.87 1.29
CA LEU A 104 -5.31 4.85 1.78
C LEU A 104 -6.32 4.57 0.67
N GLY A 105 -6.20 3.40 0.05
CA GLY A 105 -7.07 3.00 -1.03
C GLY A 105 -8.45 2.57 -0.54
N GLY A 106 -9.26 2.55 -1.42
CA GLY A 106 -10.05 1.92 -2.39
C GLY A 106 -9.50 0.61 -2.98
N ASP A 107 -9.94 0.35 -4.16
CA ASP A 107 -9.42 -0.74 -4.95
C ASP A 107 -8.04 -0.40 -5.55
N ASN A 108 -7.37 -1.39 -6.16
CA ASN A 108 -5.99 -1.21 -6.64
C ASN A 108 -5.86 -0.29 -7.87
N SER A 109 -6.97 0.20 -8.46
CA SER A 109 -6.90 1.17 -9.57
C SER A 109 -6.20 2.48 -9.17
N ILE A 110 -6.18 2.81 -7.87
CA ILE A 110 -5.60 4.05 -7.37
C ILE A 110 -4.08 4.11 -7.56
N THR A 111 -3.39 2.98 -7.56
CA THR A 111 -1.93 2.89 -7.69
C THR A 111 -1.44 3.62 -8.94
N PHE A 112 -2.19 3.56 -10.05
CA PHE A 112 -1.88 4.36 -11.23
C PHE A 112 -1.88 5.87 -10.93
N ALA A 113 -2.96 6.37 -10.35
CA ALA A 113 -3.10 7.82 -10.10
C ALA A 113 -2.12 8.33 -9.04
N VAL A 114 -1.79 7.50 -8.03
CA VAL A 114 -0.84 7.85 -6.97
C VAL A 114 0.60 7.81 -7.47
N ALA A 115 0.99 6.83 -8.29
CA ALA A 115 2.37 6.59 -8.66
C ALA A 115 2.82 7.27 -9.96
N ARG A 116 1.91 7.61 -10.90
CA ARG A 116 2.27 8.05 -12.27
C ARG A 116 3.11 9.33 -12.33
N HIS A 117 3.16 10.14 -11.27
CA HIS A 117 3.99 11.33 -11.21
C HIS A 117 5.45 11.03 -10.86
N LEU A 118 5.71 9.87 -10.27
CA LEU A 118 7.05 9.45 -9.91
C LEU A 118 7.76 8.89 -11.14
N GLN A 119 8.82 9.53 -11.57
CA GLN A 119 9.68 8.99 -12.62
C GLN A 119 10.72 8.05 -11.99
N GLY A 120 10.22 7.04 -11.31
CA GLY A 120 11.01 6.15 -10.48
C GLY A 120 10.75 4.68 -10.77
N GLY A 121 10.81 3.85 -9.74
CA GLY A 121 10.44 2.44 -9.80
C GLY A 121 9.08 2.14 -9.18
N LEU A 122 8.64 0.91 -9.34
CA LEU A 122 7.46 0.36 -8.70
C LEU A 122 7.81 -0.96 -8.03
N ILE A 123 7.38 -1.12 -6.78
CA ILE A 123 7.42 -2.41 -6.08
C ILE A 123 5.99 -2.72 -5.67
N THR A 124 5.43 -3.85 -6.12
CA THR A 124 4.11 -4.29 -5.71
C THR A 124 4.21 -5.50 -4.79
N PHE A 125 3.46 -5.49 -3.70
CA PHE A 125 3.13 -6.67 -2.91
C PHE A 125 1.74 -7.11 -3.32
N ASP A 126 1.63 -8.14 -4.15
CA ASP A 126 0.41 -8.50 -4.85
C ASP A 126 0.44 -9.98 -5.27
N ALA A 127 -0.70 -10.65 -5.23
CA ALA A 127 -0.85 -11.99 -5.79
C ALA A 127 -0.98 -11.98 -7.33
N HIS A 128 -1.23 -10.80 -7.93
CA HIS A 128 -1.51 -10.60 -9.34
C HIS A 128 -0.45 -9.74 -10.05
N HIS A 129 -0.39 -9.83 -11.38
CA HIS A 129 0.51 -9.00 -12.19
C HIS A 129 -0.04 -7.59 -12.47
N ASP A 130 -1.32 -7.42 -12.43
CA ASP A 130 -2.04 -6.16 -12.68
C ASP A 130 -1.69 -5.47 -13.99
N ILE A 131 -1.54 -6.29 -15.03
CA ILE A 131 -1.25 -5.89 -16.41
C ILE A 131 -2.41 -6.17 -17.38
N ARG A 132 -3.65 -6.21 -16.87
CA ARG A 132 -4.85 -6.34 -17.72
C ARG A 132 -4.99 -5.14 -18.64
N ALA A 133 -5.57 -5.38 -19.80
CA ALA A 133 -5.95 -4.30 -20.73
C ALA A 133 -7.13 -3.49 -20.21
N GLY A 134 -7.17 -2.21 -20.53
CA GLY A 134 -8.25 -1.29 -20.13
C GLY A 134 -8.02 -0.66 -18.76
N VAL A 135 -9.10 -0.15 -18.17
CA VAL A 135 -9.07 0.53 -16.85
C VAL A 135 -9.85 -0.31 -15.85
N SER A 136 -9.14 -0.85 -14.88
CA SER A 136 -9.69 -1.63 -13.77
C SER A 136 -8.69 -1.69 -12.62
N ASN A 137 -9.11 -2.23 -11.47
CA ASN A 137 -8.20 -2.53 -10.38
C ASN A 137 -7.12 -3.60 -10.72
N GLY A 138 -7.28 -4.36 -11.79
CA GLY A 138 -6.27 -5.29 -12.31
C GLY A 138 -5.39 -4.70 -13.44
N SER A 139 -5.32 -3.38 -13.57
CA SER A 139 -4.62 -2.70 -14.68
C SER A 139 -3.57 -1.66 -14.26
N PRO A 140 -3.33 -1.33 -12.98
CA PRO A 140 -2.49 -0.18 -12.64
C PRO A 140 -1.06 -0.31 -13.15
N VAL A 141 -0.46 -1.49 -13.08
CA VAL A 141 0.91 -1.74 -13.58
C VAL A 141 0.96 -1.52 -15.10
N ARG A 142 -0.01 -2.04 -15.84
CA ARG A 142 -0.09 -1.84 -17.28
C ARG A 142 -0.22 -0.37 -17.64
N ARG A 143 -1.09 0.35 -16.96
CA ARG A 143 -1.31 1.78 -17.19
C ARG A 143 -0.08 2.62 -16.87
N LEU A 144 0.66 2.28 -15.79
CA LEU A 144 1.92 2.96 -15.46
C LEU A 144 2.96 2.80 -16.57
N ILE A 145 3.04 1.62 -17.20
CA ILE A 145 3.94 1.39 -18.35
C ILE A 145 3.47 2.16 -19.58
N ASP A 146 2.21 1.97 -19.99
CA ASP A 146 1.71 2.43 -21.28
C ASP A 146 1.38 3.93 -21.29
N GLU A 147 0.85 4.48 -20.19
CA GLU A 147 0.35 5.85 -20.11
C GLU A 147 1.31 6.80 -19.38
N ALA A 148 2.04 6.31 -18.37
CA ALA A 148 2.98 7.13 -17.60
C ALA A 148 4.45 6.94 -18.02
N GLY A 149 4.76 5.96 -18.87
CA GLY A 149 6.10 5.70 -19.38
C GLY A 149 7.05 5.08 -18.35
N LEU A 150 6.50 4.38 -17.34
CA LEU A 150 7.32 3.66 -16.37
C LEU A 150 8.13 2.55 -17.06
N ASP A 151 9.44 2.54 -16.85
CA ASP A 151 10.29 1.47 -17.37
C ASP A 151 9.96 0.14 -16.68
N PRO A 152 9.46 -0.87 -17.40
CA PRO A 152 9.08 -2.14 -16.78
C PRO A 152 10.27 -2.87 -16.13
N LYS A 153 11.51 -2.58 -16.51
CA LYS A 153 12.71 -3.13 -15.88
C LYS A 153 12.96 -2.56 -14.48
N ARG A 154 12.25 -1.51 -14.09
CA ARG A 154 12.25 -0.92 -12.75
C ARG A 154 11.01 -1.33 -11.94
N ILE A 155 10.29 -2.35 -12.39
CA ILE A 155 9.14 -2.93 -11.69
C ILE A 155 9.57 -4.23 -11.03
N VAL A 156 9.23 -4.36 -9.74
CA VAL A 156 9.40 -5.61 -8.97
C VAL A 156 8.05 -6.01 -8.39
N GLN A 157 7.65 -7.24 -8.65
CA GLN A 157 6.41 -7.82 -8.13
C GLN A 157 6.74 -8.90 -7.11
N LEU A 158 6.25 -8.71 -5.88
CA LEU A 158 6.54 -9.56 -4.72
C LEU A 158 5.27 -10.29 -4.28
N GLY A 159 5.28 -11.62 -4.34
CA GLY A 159 4.18 -12.42 -3.85
C GLY A 159 3.26 -12.99 -4.92
N ILE A 160 3.60 -12.83 -6.20
CA ILE A 160 2.84 -13.42 -7.31
C ILE A 160 2.51 -14.86 -6.99
N ASN A 161 1.20 -15.18 -6.92
CA ASN A 161 0.73 -16.45 -6.43
C ASN A 161 0.36 -17.40 -7.58
N ASP A 162 0.61 -18.69 -7.36
CA ASP A 162 0.21 -19.72 -8.30
C ASP A 162 -1.31 -19.72 -8.50
N PHE A 163 -1.73 -19.98 -9.73
CA PHE A 163 -3.13 -20.03 -10.16
C PHE A 163 -3.92 -18.72 -10.07
N SER A 164 -3.28 -17.61 -9.65
CA SER A 164 -3.90 -16.29 -9.59
C SER A 164 -3.76 -15.49 -10.89
N ASN A 165 -2.91 -15.94 -11.80
CA ASN A 165 -2.62 -15.24 -13.05
C ASN A 165 -2.80 -16.15 -14.27
N SER A 166 -3.18 -15.56 -15.42
CA SER A 166 -3.23 -16.31 -16.68
C SER A 166 -1.83 -16.58 -17.22
N PRO A 167 -1.64 -17.69 -17.96
CA PRO A 167 -0.35 -17.97 -18.63
C PRO A 167 0.09 -16.82 -19.58
N GLU A 168 -0.87 -16.12 -20.17
CA GLU A 168 -0.62 -14.99 -21.05
C GLU A 168 -0.03 -13.80 -20.29
N TYR A 169 -0.63 -13.39 -19.18
CA TYR A 169 -0.10 -12.28 -18.37
C TYR A 169 1.24 -12.61 -17.72
N SER A 170 1.45 -13.85 -17.30
CA SER A 170 2.77 -14.27 -16.79
C SER A 170 3.86 -14.19 -17.87
N ARG A 171 3.51 -14.53 -19.12
CA ARG A 171 4.42 -14.36 -20.28
C ARG A 171 4.70 -12.88 -20.54
N GLN A 172 3.65 -12.04 -20.59
CA GLN A 172 3.79 -10.60 -20.80
C GLN A 172 4.67 -9.93 -19.74
N ALA A 173 4.47 -10.23 -18.46
CA ALA A 173 5.32 -9.71 -17.39
C ALA A 173 6.80 -10.04 -17.61
N LYS A 174 7.09 -11.29 -18.00
CA LYS A 174 8.45 -11.74 -18.34
C LYS A 174 9.01 -11.03 -19.57
N ASP A 175 8.22 -10.92 -20.64
CA ASP A 175 8.66 -10.31 -21.91
C ASP A 175 8.91 -8.80 -21.74
N LEU A 176 8.17 -8.13 -20.87
CA LEU A 176 8.39 -6.75 -20.46
C LEU A 176 9.66 -6.57 -19.62
N GLY A 177 10.20 -7.64 -19.05
CA GLY A 177 11.38 -7.59 -18.19
C GLY A 177 11.09 -7.19 -16.75
N ILE A 178 9.83 -7.34 -16.30
CA ILE A 178 9.44 -7.15 -14.90
C ILE A 178 10.15 -8.20 -14.04
N THR A 179 10.72 -7.77 -12.91
CA THR A 179 11.27 -8.71 -11.93
C THR A 179 10.14 -9.27 -11.07
N VAL A 180 9.96 -10.58 -11.13
CA VAL A 180 8.92 -11.28 -10.36
C VAL A 180 9.59 -12.16 -9.30
N ILE A 181 9.19 -11.99 -8.05
CA ILE A 181 9.53 -12.85 -6.91
C ILE A 181 8.23 -13.48 -6.44
N THR A 182 8.07 -14.77 -6.72
CA THR A 182 6.81 -15.48 -6.45
C THR A 182 6.58 -15.69 -4.96
N ARG A 183 5.35 -16.02 -4.59
CA ARG A 183 5.02 -16.41 -3.21
C ARG A 183 5.89 -17.58 -2.71
N GLU A 184 6.17 -18.55 -3.60
CA GLU A 184 7.03 -19.69 -3.26
C GLU A 184 8.48 -19.28 -2.99
N GLU A 185 9.02 -18.33 -3.78
CA GLU A 185 10.35 -17.78 -3.55
C GLU A 185 10.43 -16.98 -2.26
N LEU A 186 9.40 -16.19 -1.93
CA LEU A 186 9.33 -15.47 -0.64
C LEU A 186 9.42 -16.43 0.55
N ALA A 187 8.85 -17.64 0.46
CA ALA A 187 8.93 -18.64 1.53
C ALA A 187 10.34 -19.17 1.81
N ARG A 188 11.27 -18.99 0.86
CA ARG A 188 12.64 -19.55 0.91
C ARG A 188 13.72 -18.51 1.13
N ARG A 189 13.36 -17.22 1.16
CA ARG A 189 14.31 -16.09 1.23
C ARG A 189 14.08 -15.27 2.49
N SER A 190 15.12 -14.64 2.98
CA SER A 190 14.95 -13.66 4.06
C SER A 190 14.25 -12.40 3.53
N PRO A 191 13.40 -11.74 4.31
CA PRO A 191 12.79 -10.47 3.93
C PRO A 191 13.83 -9.40 3.56
N GLU A 192 14.98 -9.38 4.24
CA GLU A 192 16.08 -8.45 4.01
C GLU A 192 16.67 -8.63 2.61
N ASP A 193 16.92 -9.87 2.18
CA ASP A 193 17.47 -10.16 0.85
C ASP A 193 16.48 -9.80 -0.26
N VAL A 194 15.19 -10.06 -0.04
CA VAL A 194 14.12 -9.71 -0.98
C VAL A 194 14.04 -8.19 -1.15
N ILE A 195 14.02 -7.45 -0.05
CA ILE A 195 13.94 -5.98 -0.09
C ILE A 195 15.21 -5.38 -0.71
N ALA A 196 16.40 -5.90 -0.39
CA ALA A 196 17.64 -5.42 -0.99
C ALA A 196 17.61 -5.54 -2.53
N GLN A 197 17.19 -6.70 -3.06
CA GLN A 197 17.03 -6.89 -4.51
C GLN A 197 15.95 -5.96 -5.08
N ALA A 198 14.81 -5.83 -4.42
CA ALA A 198 13.73 -4.99 -4.90
C ALA A 198 14.15 -3.51 -5.01
N LEU A 199 14.87 -3.00 -4.01
CA LEU A 199 15.40 -1.63 -4.01
C LEU A 199 16.48 -1.40 -5.06
N GLU A 200 17.33 -2.40 -5.32
CA GLU A 200 18.35 -2.34 -6.37
C GLU A 200 17.70 -2.20 -7.75
N VAL A 201 16.68 -3.02 -8.04
CA VAL A 201 15.97 -3.01 -9.33
C VAL A 201 15.14 -1.74 -9.51
N ALA A 202 14.34 -1.39 -8.51
CA ALA A 202 13.43 -0.25 -8.60
C ALA A 202 14.19 1.10 -8.58
N GLY A 203 15.28 1.21 -7.81
CA GLY A 203 16.10 2.41 -7.71
C GLY A 203 15.43 3.57 -6.96
N PRO A 204 15.85 4.82 -7.20
CA PRO A 204 15.33 5.98 -6.49
C PRO A 204 13.92 6.39 -6.95
N ASN A 205 13.23 7.18 -6.12
CA ASN A 205 11.88 7.70 -6.35
C ASN A 205 10.83 6.60 -6.57
N THR A 206 10.93 5.53 -5.81
CA THR A 206 10.08 4.35 -5.95
C THR A 206 8.75 4.52 -5.20
N HIS A 207 7.68 4.06 -5.84
CA HIS A 207 6.38 3.80 -5.22
C HIS A 207 6.29 2.34 -4.77
N VAL A 208 5.62 2.11 -3.64
CA VAL A 208 5.31 0.77 -3.14
C VAL A 208 3.81 0.60 -3.04
N ASP A 209 3.27 -0.34 -3.79
CA ASP A 209 1.89 -0.76 -3.70
C ASP A 209 1.77 -1.95 -2.74
N PHE A 210 0.90 -1.82 -1.75
CA PHE A 210 0.50 -2.89 -0.85
C PHE A 210 -0.92 -3.33 -1.15
N ASP A 211 -1.08 -4.15 -2.21
CA ASP A 211 -2.30 -4.91 -2.40
C ASP A 211 -2.37 -6.00 -1.33
N VAL A 212 -3.38 -5.90 -0.45
CA VAL A 212 -3.45 -6.84 0.68
C VAL A 212 -3.82 -8.26 0.27
N ASP A 213 -4.18 -8.50 -0.99
CA ASP A 213 -4.47 -9.85 -1.52
C ASP A 213 -3.22 -10.74 -1.62
N VAL A 214 -2.02 -10.15 -1.53
CA VAL A 214 -0.78 -10.89 -1.34
C VAL A 214 -0.81 -11.76 -0.09
N CYS A 215 -1.62 -11.38 0.91
CA CYS A 215 -1.79 -12.12 2.15
C CYS A 215 -2.74 -13.31 1.99
N ASP A 216 -2.48 -14.33 2.80
CA ASP A 216 -3.41 -15.44 2.97
C ASP A 216 -4.80 -14.94 3.42
N ARG A 217 -5.85 -15.48 2.79
CA ARG A 217 -7.24 -15.07 3.06
C ARG A 217 -7.65 -15.18 4.53
N SER A 218 -7.01 -16.05 5.30
CA SER A 218 -7.29 -16.16 6.75
C SER A 218 -6.89 -14.91 7.54
N PHE A 219 -5.91 -14.14 7.04
CA PHE A 219 -5.51 -12.86 7.63
C PHE A 219 -6.30 -11.68 7.07
N VAL A 220 -6.73 -11.76 5.81
CA VAL A 220 -7.38 -10.66 5.08
C VAL A 220 -8.74 -11.08 4.50
N PRO A 221 -9.71 -11.50 5.33
CA PRO A 221 -11.01 -11.97 4.85
C PRO A 221 -11.81 -10.90 4.09
N ALA A 222 -11.51 -9.63 4.30
CA ALA A 222 -12.15 -8.50 3.64
C ALA A 222 -11.52 -8.13 2.28
N CYS A 223 -10.50 -8.85 1.84
CA CYS A 223 -9.95 -8.64 0.51
C CYS A 223 -10.65 -9.54 -0.51
N PRO A 224 -11.35 -9.01 -1.54
CA PRO A 224 -12.13 -9.83 -2.46
C PRO A 224 -11.31 -10.89 -3.19
N ALA A 225 -10.11 -10.53 -3.65
CA ALA A 225 -9.25 -11.39 -4.48
C ALA A 225 -8.27 -12.26 -3.70
N SER A 226 -8.16 -12.08 -2.37
CA SER A 226 -7.23 -12.89 -1.56
C SER A 226 -7.55 -14.39 -1.63
N ALA A 227 -6.50 -15.21 -1.68
CA ALA A 227 -6.57 -16.66 -1.78
C ALA A 227 -5.85 -17.35 -0.60
N PRO A 228 -6.17 -18.63 -0.30
CA PRO A 228 -5.34 -19.43 0.60
C PRO A 228 -3.91 -19.59 0.06
N GLY A 229 -2.91 -19.52 0.93
CA GLY A 229 -1.51 -19.72 0.59
C GLY A 229 -0.69 -18.45 0.40
N GLY A 230 -1.27 -17.25 0.58
CA GLY A 230 -0.56 -15.97 0.60
C GLY A 230 0.43 -15.85 1.76
N ILE A 231 1.07 -14.70 1.91
CA ILE A 231 1.94 -14.41 3.06
C ILE A 231 1.11 -14.12 4.31
N SER A 232 1.75 -14.21 5.48
CA SER A 232 1.10 -13.84 6.72
C SER A 232 1.04 -12.31 6.90
N ALA A 233 0.12 -11.84 7.74
CA ALA A 233 0.07 -10.44 8.16
C ALA A 233 1.38 -9.97 8.81
N PHE A 234 2.12 -10.85 9.49
CA PHE A 234 3.40 -10.52 10.10
C PHE A 234 4.49 -10.31 9.04
N GLU A 235 4.52 -11.16 7.99
CA GLU A 235 5.46 -10.99 6.87
C GLU A 235 5.21 -9.66 6.15
N LEU A 236 3.94 -9.32 5.81
CA LEU A 236 3.63 -8.06 5.15
C LEU A 236 4.04 -6.84 5.99
N ARG A 237 3.77 -6.87 7.30
CA ARG A 237 4.22 -5.83 8.23
C ARG A 237 5.75 -5.72 8.27
N THR A 238 6.46 -6.84 8.26
CA THR A 238 7.93 -6.88 8.23
C THR A 238 8.45 -6.23 6.95
N PHE A 239 7.87 -6.54 5.80
CA PHE A 239 8.22 -5.92 4.53
C PHE A 239 7.96 -4.40 4.53
N ALA A 240 6.81 -3.96 5.05
CA ALA A 240 6.49 -2.53 5.14
C ALA A 240 7.52 -1.76 5.99
N ASN A 241 7.98 -2.35 7.10
CA ASN A 241 9.03 -1.76 7.93
C ASN A 241 10.38 -1.72 7.22
N LEU A 242 10.80 -2.83 6.60
CA LEU A 242 12.11 -2.93 5.97
C LEU A 242 12.23 -2.00 4.76
N ILE A 243 11.21 -1.94 3.91
CA ILE A 243 11.28 -1.20 2.66
C ILE A 243 11.33 0.31 2.90
N THR A 244 10.62 0.81 3.89
CA THR A 244 10.57 2.26 4.20
C THR A 244 11.80 2.78 4.96
N ARG A 245 12.75 1.93 5.33
CA ARG A 245 14.08 2.35 5.80
C ARG A 245 14.90 3.02 4.69
N SER A 246 14.56 2.74 3.43
CA SER A 246 15.25 3.32 2.28
C SER A 246 14.66 4.68 1.90
N ALA A 247 15.51 5.68 1.79
CA ALA A 247 15.15 7.00 1.26
C ALA A 247 14.72 6.98 -0.22
N ASN A 248 14.92 5.85 -0.93
CA ASN A 248 14.44 5.65 -2.28
C ASN A 248 12.92 5.55 -2.35
N ILE A 249 12.25 5.16 -1.26
CA ILE A 249 10.80 5.03 -1.19
C ILE A 249 10.21 6.41 -0.89
N ARG A 250 9.37 6.89 -1.80
CA ARG A 250 8.78 8.23 -1.72
C ARG A 250 7.29 8.20 -1.42
N SER A 251 6.60 7.17 -1.88
CA SER A 251 5.18 6.97 -1.61
C SER A 251 4.83 5.49 -1.52
N MET A 252 3.72 5.23 -0.87
CA MET A 252 3.07 3.92 -0.85
C MET A 252 1.56 4.08 -0.86
N ASP A 253 0.88 3.03 -1.25
CA ASP A 253 -0.56 2.88 -1.03
C ASP A 253 -0.89 1.56 -0.33
N ILE A 254 -2.13 1.47 0.15
CA ILE A 254 -2.69 0.28 0.80
C ILE A 254 -4.06 0.06 0.15
N THR A 255 -4.23 -1.03 -0.57
CA THR A 255 -5.35 -1.25 -1.48
C THR A 255 -6.10 -2.56 -1.22
N GLU A 256 -7.22 -2.76 -1.92
CA GLU A 256 -8.04 -3.99 -1.99
C GLU A 256 -8.67 -4.44 -0.65
N ILE A 257 -8.93 -3.52 0.26
CA ILE A 257 -9.70 -3.81 1.48
C ILE A 257 -11.16 -3.38 1.26
N ASP A 258 -12.10 -4.30 1.36
CA ASP A 258 -13.53 -4.01 1.51
C ASP A 258 -13.91 -3.94 2.99
N ALA A 259 -13.80 -2.76 3.58
CA ALA A 259 -14.08 -2.57 5.01
C ALA A 259 -15.52 -2.97 5.40
N THR A 260 -16.44 -3.04 4.44
CA THR A 260 -17.83 -3.44 4.67
C THR A 260 -18.01 -4.94 4.83
N LYS A 261 -17.01 -5.73 4.40
CA LYS A 261 -17.00 -7.20 4.42
C LYS A 261 -16.02 -7.79 5.43
N ASP A 262 -15.36 -6.94 6.23
CA ASP A 262 -14.38 -7.44 7.20
C ASP A 262 -15.05 -8.27 8.30
N SER A 263 -14.28 -9.15 8.88
CA SER A 263 -14.70 -9.97 10.02
C SER A 263 -15.04 -9.10 11.25
N ALA A 264 -15.78 -9.64 12.19
CA ALA A 264 -16.22 -8.91 13.39
C ALA A 264 -15.06 -8.30 14.20
N ASP A 265 -13.86 -8.87 14.11
CA ASP A 265 -12.64 -8.35 14.74
C ASP A 265 -11.90 -7.31 13.88
N GLN A 266 -12.38 -7.02 12.67
CA GLN A 266 -11.82 -6.03 11.74
C GLN A 266 -10.34 -6.29 11.40
N ARG A 267 -9.93 -7.55 11.27
CA ARG A 267 -8.50 -7.89 11.14
C ARG A 267 -7.85 -7.35 9.89
N THR A 268 -8.57 -7.27 8.77
CA THR A 268 -8.04 -6.71 7.51
C THR A 268 -7.83 -5.21 7.62
N VAL A 269 -8.83 -4.47 8.09
CA VAL A 269 -8.73 -3.00 8.33
C VAL A 269 -7.64 -2.69 9.35
N ARG A 270 -7.51 -3.51 10.40
CA ARG A 270 -6.44 -3.37 11.39
C ARG A 270 -5.06 -3.61 10.81
N LEU A 271 -4.93 -4.54 9.85
CA LEU A 271 -3.66 -4.72 9.13
C LEU A 271 -3.30 -3.45 8.36
N GLY A 272 -4.25 -2.84 7.64
CA GLY A 272 -4.03 -1.56 6.97
C GLY A 272 -3.51 -0.46 7.92
N ALA A 273 -4.10 -0.34 9.12
CA ALA A 273 -3.61 0.58 10.13
C ALA A 273 -2.19 0.23 10.63
N LEU A 274 -1.88 -1.06 10.79
CA LEU A 274 -0.54 -1.50 11.18
C LEU A 274 0.50 -1.25 10.08
N LEU A 275 0.13 -1.31 8.79
CA LEU A 275 1.05 -0.98 7.70
C LEU A 275 1.51 0.49 7.77
N ILE A 276 0.62 1.43 8.12
CA ILE A 276 1.00 2.83 8.37
C ILE A 276 2.04 2.91 9.49
N LEU A 277 1.80 2.21 10.61
CA LEU A 277 2.69 2.26 11.79
C LEU A 277 4.04 1.57 11.53
N GLU A 278 4.06 0.46 10.78
CA GLU A 278 5.30 -0.22 10.41
C GLU A 278 6.11 0.60 9.39
N ALA A 279 5.44 1.27 8.44
CA ALA A 279 6.10 2.20 7.53
C ALA A 279 6.71 3.39 8.30
N ALA A 280 5.99 3.97 9.25
CA ALA A 280 6.50 5.01 10.12
C ALA A 280 7.71 4.53 10.96
N LYS A 281 7.63 3.31 11.50
CA LYS A 281 8.74 2.69 12.25
C LYS A 281 9.99 2.52 11.39
N GLY A 282 9.85 2.25 10.09
CA GLY A 282 10.98 2.20 9.16
C GLY A 282 11.73 3.53 9.08
N LEU A 283 11.05 4.66 9.20
CA LEU A 283 11.66 6.01 9.17
C LEU A 283 12.43 6.38 10.45
N LEU A 284 12.33 5.58 11.52
CA LEU A 284 13.10 5.80 12.76
C LEU A 284 14.54 5.27 12.70
N VAL A 285 14.92 4.56 11.64
CA VAL A 285 16.22 3.89 11.49
C VAL A 285 17.18 4.66 10.61
#